data_1caba2bf79f2fc50a565170f578f7196
#
_entry.id   1caba2bf79f2fc50a565170f578f7196
#
_cell.length_a   1.000
_cell.length_b   1.000
_cell.length_c   1.000
_cell.angle_alpha   90.00
_cell.angle_beta   90.00
_cell.angle_gamma   90.00
#
_symmetry.space_group_name_H-M   'P 1'
#
loop_
_entity.id
_entity.type
_entity.pdbx_description
1 polymer ?
#
loop_
_entity_poly.entity_id
_entity_poly.type
_entity_poly.pdbx_seq_one_letter_code
_entity_poly.pdbx_strand_id
1 'polypeptide(L)'
;MRGILMRDGPISISNDLDSKYAPEIARLANDSTIAEFIGGHGFPHPYTTEDALYFFSMNREEGSHEFAIDFIIFLDEKPAGVIGLKDIDYYDGKAHVGYWVGKEFRSKGVASGALKLVCEFSRKTLNIGRLYTKVMENNPASMKVLLRNGFSMEGFERDSFRVDGGYRSMLLLARIMR
;
A
#
# COMPACT_ATOMS: atom_id res chain seq x y z
N MET A 1 -16.76 3.65 4.65
CA MET A 1 -16.16 3.90 6.00
C MET A 1 -15.19 5.06 5.85
N ARG A 2 -15.50 6.25 6.42
CA ARG A 2 -14.68 7.48 6.28
C ARG A 2 -14.20 7.96 7.65
N GLY A 3 -13.13 8.78 7.68
CA GLY A 3 -12.62 9.41 8.91
C GLY A 3 -11.85 8.48 9.83
N ILE A 4 -11.27 7.39 9.30
CA ILE A 4 -10.41 6.51 10.07
C ILE A 4 -9.05 7.19 10.20
N LEU A 5 -8.61 7.38 11.43
CA LEU A 5 -7.26 7.84 11.77
C LEU A 5 -6.67 6.87 12.80
N MET A 6 -5.51 6.31 12.48
CA MET A 6 -4.76 5.45 13.39
C MET A 6 -3.35 5.98 13.55
N ARG A 7 -2.77 5.83 14.76
CA ARG A 7 -1.45 6.37 15.08
C ARG A 7 -0.63 5.40 15.94
N ASP A 8 0.67 5.34 15.67
CA ASP A 8 1.69 4.69 16.48
C ASP A 8 2.95 5.58 16.50
N GLY A 9 3.12 6.32 17.59
CA GLY A 9 4.17 7.33 17.70
C GLY A 9 4.06 8.44 16.66
N PRO A 10 5.12 8.74 15.89
CA PRO A 10 5.13 9.76 14.86
C PRO A 10 4.42 9.33 13.57
N ILE A 11 4.10 8.04 13.42
CA ILE A 11 3.48 7.48 12.22
C ILE A 11 1.97 7.42 12.41
N SER A 12 1.23 7.93 11.43
CA SER A 12 -0.22 7.75 11.38
C SER A 12 -0.68 7.42 9.96
N ILE A 13 -1.87 6.82 9.87
CA ILE A 13 -2.56 6.55 8.62
C ILE A 13 -3.97 7.13 8.70
N SER A 14 -4.43 7.74 7.61
CA SER A 14 -5.79 8.27 7.50
C SER A 14 -6.40 7.94 6.16
N ASN A 15 -7.65 7.51 6.16
CA ASN A 15 -8.43 7.34 4.93
C ASN A 15 -9.23 8.60 4.55
N ASP A 16 -8.96 9.71 5.20
CA ASP A 16 -9.42 11.02 4.73
C ASP A 16 -8.50 11.50 3.60
N LEU A 17 -8.90 11.15 2.36
CA LEU A 17 -8.18 11.50 1.13
C LEU A 17 -8.59 12.91 0.68
N ASP A 18 -8.31 13.91 1.52
CA ASP A 18 -8.59 15.32 1.23
C ASP A 18 -7.75 15.80 0.05
N SER A 19 -8.38 16.52 -0.89
CA SER A 19 -7.74 17.07 -2.09
C SER A 19 -6.54 17.96 -1.80
N LYS A 20 -6.47 18.57 -0.62
CA LYS A 20 -5.30 19.37 -0.19
C LYS A 20 -3.99 18.57 -0.16
N TYR A 21 -4.06 17.24 -0.01
CA TYR A 21 -2.88 16.37 -0.01
C TYR A 21 -2.46 15.92 -1.42
N ALA A 22 -3.30 16.12 -2.43
CA ALA A 22 -3.03 15.61 -3.78
C ALA A 22 -1.72 16.14 -4.39
N PRO A 23 -1.35 17.44 -4.28
CA PRO A 23 -0.08 17.92 -4.81
C PRO A 23 1.13 17.25 -4.16
N GLU A 24 1.09 17.02 -2.84
CA GLU A 24 2.20 16.40 -2.13
C GLU A 24 2.29 14.90 -2.43
N ILE A 25 1.16 14.20 -2.49
CA ILE A 25 1.12 12.79 -2.90
C ILE A 25 1.64 12.63 -4.33
N ALA A 26 1.27 13.51 -5.24
CA ALA A 26 1.78 13.50 -6.61
C ALA A 26 3.30 13.70 -6.66
N ARG A 27 3.81 14.67 -5.91
CA ARG A 27 5.24 14.93 -5.81
C ARG A 27 6.02 13.71 -5.29
N LEU A 28 5.52 13.06 -4.24
CA LEU A 28 6.13 11.88 -3.64
C LEU A 28 6.05 10.64 -4.55
N ALA A 29 4.94 10.48 -5.26
CA ALA A 29 4.70 9.36 -6.17
C ALA A 29 5.55 9.44 -7.45
N ASN A 30 6.01 10.65 -7.81
CA ASN A 30 6.79 10.90 -9.02
C ASN A 30 8.28 10.51 -8.85
N ASP A 31 8.49 9.28 -8.40
CA ASP A 31 9.77 8.62 -8.21
C ASP A 31 9.79 7.36 -9.09
N SER A 32 10.77 7.26 -9.98
CA SER A 32 10.91 6.14 -10.92
C SER A 32 10.93 4.77 -10.22
N THR A 33 11.50 4.68 -9.01
CA THR A 33 11.47 3.43 -8.23
C THR A 33 10.08 3.03 -7.77
N ILE A 34 9.19 3.99 -7.51
CA ILE A 34 7.78 3.69 -7.19
C ILE A 34 7.09 3.15 -8.44
N ALA A 35 7.25 3.84 -9.57
CA ALA A 35 6.72 3.40 -10.85
C ALA A 35 7.22 1.99 -11.23
N GLU A 36 8.51 1.70 -11.02
CA GLU A 36 9.09 0.38 -11.28
C GLU A 36 8.44 -0.73 -10.44
N PHE A 37 8.29 -0.53 -9.13
CA PHE A 37 7.87 -1.61 -8.22
C PHE A 37 6.36 -1.72 -8.03
N ILE A 38 5.60 -0.65 -8.28
CA ILE A 38 4.13 -0.66 -8.19
C ILE A 38 3.51 -0.71 -9.58
N GLY A 39 4.23 -0.16 -10.54
CA GLY A 39 3.73 0.33 -11.81
C GLY A 39 2.98 -0.65 -12.65
N GLY A 40 3.32 -1.81 -12.92
CA GLY A 40 2.50 -2.60 -13.82
C GLY A 40 1.58 -1.72 -14.69
N HIS A 41 0.49 -2.23 -15.11
CA HIS A 41 -0.41 -1.55 -16.05
C HIS A 41 -1.34 -0.46 -15.45
N GLY A 42 -0.92 0.32 -14.48
CA GLY A 42 -1.86 1.28 -13.91
C GLY A 42 -1.30 2.41 -13.06
N PHE A 43 0.00 2.46 -12.85
CA PHE A 43 0.62 3.56 -12.12
C PHE A 43 1.29 4.52 -13.11
N PRO A 44 0.75 5.72 -13.35
CA PRO A 44 1.31 6.63 -14.34
C PRO A 44 2.70 7.15 -13.92
N HIS A 45 3.56 7.40 -14.91
CA HIS A 45 4.82 8.08 -14.71
C HIS A 45 5.15 8.94 -15.96
N PRO A 46 5.23 10.26 -15.85
CA PRO A 46 5.15 11.06 -14.61
C PRO A 46 3.76 11.00 -13.93
N TYR A 47 3.75 11.06 -12.60
CA TYR A 47 2.54 11.07 -11.79
C TYR A 47 2.14 12.52 -11.49
N THR A 48 0.93 12.92 -11.82
CA THR A 48 0.43 14.29 -11.72
C THR A 48 -0.50 14.50 -10.52
N THR A 49 -0.82 15.76 -10.24
CA THR A 49 -1.83 16.09 -9.22
C THR A 49 -3.21 15.58 -9.61
N GLU A 50 -3.52 15.58 -10.91
CA GLU A 50 -4.77 15.06 -11.48
C GLU A 50 -4.88 13.54 -11.24
N ASP A 51 -3.77 12.80 -11.38
CA ASP A 51 -3.72 11.37 -11.07
C ASP A 51 -3.99 11.11 -9.58
N ALA A 52 -3.44 11.95 -8.70
CA ALA A 52 -3.70 11.85 -7.26
C ALA A 52 -5.17 12.17 -6.92
N LEU A 53 -5.75 13.19 -7.55
CA LEU A 53 -7.16 13.53 -7.39
C LEU A 53 -8.08 12.41 -7.92
N TYR A 54 -7.74 11.83 -9.05
CA TYR A 54 -8.46 10.69 -9.60
C TYR A 54 -8.42 9.48 -8.64
N PHE A 55 -7.22 9.13 -8.15
CA PHE A 55 -7.05 8.09 -7.13
C PHE A 55 -7.90 8.36 -5.88
N PHE A 56 -7.94 9.60 -5.38
CA PHE A 56 -8.77 9.98 -4.24
C PHE A 56 -10.27 9.86 -4.54
N SER A 57 -10.70 10.16 -5.77
CA SER A 57 -12.11 10.05 -6.17
C SER A 57 -12.59 8.60 -6.20
N MET A 58 -11.78 7.69 -6.70
CA MET A 58 -12.11 6.26 -6.76
C MET A 58 -12.43 5.66 -5.38
N ASN A 59 -11.78 6.17 -4.33
CA ASN A 59 -12.02 5.74 -2.95
C ASN A 59 -13.25 6.41 -2.31
N ARG A 60 -13.91 7.34 -3.01
CA ARG A 60 -15.09 8.07 -2.52
C ARG A 60 -16.42 7.52 -3.04
N GLU A 61 -16.41 6.74 -4.10
CA GLU A 61 -17.63 6.18 -4.67
C GLU A 61 -18.14 5.00 -3.83
N GLU A 62 -19.29 5.22 -3.16
CA GLU A 62 -20.04 4.15 -2.52
C GLU A 62 -20.64 3.27 -3.63
N GLY A 63 -20.18 2.02 -3.72
CA GLY A 63 -20.69 1.05 -4.69
C GLY A 63 -19.71 0.61 -5.77
N SER A 64 -18.45 1.05 -5.74
CA SER A 64 -17.43 0.41 -6.56
C SER A 64 -17.33 -1.07 -6.17
N HIS A 65 -17.42 -1.97 -7.15
CA HIS A 65 -17.35 -3.42 -6.93
C HIS A 65 -15.98 -3.91 -6.42
N GLU A 66 -15.01 -3.03 -6.33
CA GLU A 66 -13.72 -3.31 -5.73
C GLU A 66 -13.74 -2.83 -4.27
N PHE A 67 -13.85 -3.77 -3.36
CA PHE A 67 -13.68 -3.52 -1.93
C PHE A 67 -12.22 -3.10 -1.65
N ALA A 68 -11.97 -1.80 -1.70
CA ALA A 68 -10.66 -1.22 -1.41
C ALA A 68 -10.77 -0.17 -0.30
N ILE A 69 -9.75 -0.07 0.53
CA ILE A 69 -9.60 0.98 1.55
C ILE A 69 -8.17 1.48 1.49
N ASP A 70 -7.98 2.71 1.05
CA ASP A 70 -6.66 3.33 0.98
C ASP A 70 -6.48 4.39 2.07
N PHE A 71 -5.24 4.54 2.52
CA PHE A 71 -4.83 5.49 3.54
C PHE A 71 -3.62 6.28 3.07
N ILE A 72 -3.62 7.59 3.33
CA ILE A 72 -2.39 8.37 3.32
C ILE A 72 -1.59 8.01 4.57
N ILE A 73 -0.31 7.75 4.40
CA ILE A 73 0.65 7.58 5.50
C ILE A 73 1.23 8.95 5.84
N PHE A 74 1.32 9.25 7.13
CA PHE A 74 1.96 10.45 7.64
C PHE A 74 3.15 10.10 8.54
N LEU A 75 4.19 10.92 8.46
CA LEU A 75 5.27 10.99 9.44
C LEU A 75 5.31 12.42 10.00
N ASP A 76 5.13 12.59 11.32
CA ASP A 76 5.04 13.89 11.97
C ASP A 76 4.05 14.83 11.24
N GLU A 77 2.87 14.30 10.93
CA GLU A 77 1.75 14.97 10.25
C GLU A 77 2.01 15.37 8.77
N LYS A 78 3.17 15.03 8.22
CA LYS A 78 3.48 15.25 6.81
C LYS A 78 3.14 14.03 5.99
N PRO A 79 2.43 14.16 4.86
CA PRO A 79 2.20 13.04 3.95
C PRO A 79 3.53 12.40 3.54
N ALA A 80 3.61 11.08 3.66
CA ALA A 80 4.84 10.32 3.44
C ALA A 80 4.69 9.18 2.42
N GLY A 81 3.45 8.83 2.06
CA GLY A 81 3.16 7.74 1.14
C GLY A 81 1.70 7.28 1.22
N VAL A 82 1.43 6.13 0.65
CA VAL A 82 0.10 5.51 0.64
C VAL A 82 0.21 4.04 1.03
N ILE A 83 -0.77 3.53 1.74
CA ILE A 83 -0.97 2.12 2.04
C ILE A 83 -2.45 1.78 1.88
N GLY A 84 -2.76 0.62 1.30
CA GLY A 84 -4.15 0.24 1.07
C GLY A 84 -4.39 -1.26 1.17
N LEU A 85 -5.66 -1.58 1.36
CA LEU A 85 -6.23 -2.91 1.26
C LEU A 85 -7.05 -2.99 -0.03
N LYS A 86 -6.85 -4.04 -0.80
CA LYS A 86 -7.60 -4.35 -2.03
C LYS A 86 -8.11 -5.77 -1.97
N ASP A 87 -9.01 -6.12 -2.87
CA ASP A 87 -9.58 -7.47 -2.97
C ASP A 87 -10.05 -7.98 -1.59
N ILE A 88 -10.76 -7.11 -0.86
CA ILE A 88 -11.25 -7.43 0.48
C ILE A 88 -12.35 -8.47 0.36
N ASP A 89 -12.06 -9.67 0.82
CA ASP A 89 -12.99 -10.80 0.85
C ASP A 89 -13.39 -11.06 2.31
N TYR A 90 -14.58 -10.61 2.66
CA TYR A 90 -15.14 -10.80 4.00
C TYR A 90 -15.58 -12.24 4.27
N TYR A 91 -15.84 -13.02 3.23
CA TYR A 91 -16.24 -14.42 3.36
C TYR A 91 -15.05 -15.29 3.76
N ASP A 92 -13.94 -15.19 3.02
CA ASP A 92 -12.70 -15.91 3.33
C ASP A 92 -11.84 -15.20 4.40
N GLY A 93 -12.20 -13.98 4.79
CA GLY A 93 -11.46 -13.19 5.78
C GLY A 93 -10.05 -12.80 5.34
N LYS A 94 -9.88 -12.42 4.07
CA LYS A 94 -8.57 -12.09 3.47
C LYS A 94 -8.60 -10.78 2.70
N ALA A 95 -7.44 -10.12 2.56
CA ALA A 95 -7.27 -8.94 1.71
C ALA A 95 -5.84 -8.85 1.19
N HIS A 96 -5.68 -8.25 0.01
CA HIS A 96 -4.38 -7.85 -0.50
C HIS A 96 -3.95 -6.54 0.15
N VAL A 97 -2.66 -6.43 0.55
CA VAL A 97 -2.08 -5.18 1.05
C VAL A 97 -0.98 -4.69 0.11
N GLY A 98 -1.03 -3.39 -0.21
CA GLY A 98 -0.01 -2.72 -1.00
C GLY A 98 0.36 -1.37 -0.39
N TYR A 99 1.60 -0.92 -0.58
CA TYR A 99 2.08 0.37 -0.07
C TYR A 99 3.26 0.90 -0.86
N TRP A 100 3.45 2.21 -0.76
CA TRP A 100 4.68 2.88 -1.16
C TRP A 100 4.97 4.07 -0.22
N VAL A 101 6.24 4.44 -0.15
CA VAL A 101 6.73 5.56 0.68
C VAL A 101 7.66 6.41 -0.16
N GLY A 102 7.46 7.73 -0.10
CA GLY A 102 8.28 8.72 -0.78
C GLY A 102 9.76 8.61 -0.39
N LYS A 103 10.66 8.89 -1.32
CA LYS A 103 12.11 8.67 -1.20
C LYS A 103 12.70 9.25 0.09
N GLU A 104 12.33 10.47 0.45
CA GLU A 104 12.84 11.17 1.64
C GLU A 104 12.37 10.57 2.97
N PHE A 105 11.33 9.74 2.96
CA PHE A 105 10.75 9.08 4.14
C PHE A 105 11.19 7.63 4.30
N ARG A 106 11.96 7.08 3.34
CA ARG A 106 12.48 5.70 3.41
C ARG A 106 13.51 5.55 4.51
N SER A 107 13.72 4.30 4.93
CA SER A 107 14.68 3.92 5.99
C SER A 107 14.41 4.51 7.38
N LYS A 108 13.26 5.18 7.58
CA LYS A 108 12.82 5.78 8.84
C LYS A 108 11.75 4.94 9.58
N GLY A 109 11.51 3.71 9.15
CA GLY A 109 10.49 2.84 9.74
C GLY A 109 9.04 3.12 9.28
N VAL A 110 8.81 4.13 8.42
CA VAL A 110 7.48 4.61 8.02
C VAL A 110 6.62 3.49 7.43
N ALA A 111 7.13 2.78 6.42
CA ALA A 111 6.38 1.67 5.81
C ALA A 111 6.06 0.56 6.82
N SER A 112 7.00 0.24 7.72
CA SER A 112 6.82 -0.80 8.72
C SER A 112 5.76 -0.41 9.75
N GLY A 113 5.77 0.84 10.24
CA GLY A 113 4.77 1.35 11.16
C GLY A 113 3.38 1.43 10.52
N ALA A 114 3.28 1.93 9.28
CA ALA A 114 2.03 1.97 8.54
C ALA A 114 1.45 0.57 8.32
N LEU A 115 2.27 -0.41 7.94
CA LEU A 115 1.84 -1.79 7.77
C LEU A 115 1.36 -2.42 9.08
N LYS A 116 2.02 -2.14 10.21
CA LYS A 116 1.56 -2.56 11.54
C LYS A 116 0.15 -2.02 11.82
N LEU A 117 -0.09 -0.73 11.60
CA LEU A 117 -1.41 -0.11 11.79
C LEU A 117 -2.48 -0.73 10.90
N VAL A 118 -2.19 -0.98 9.62
CA VAL A 118 -3.13 -1.65 8.70
C VAL A 118 -3.41 -3.09 9.13
N CYS A 119 -2.41 -3.84 9.61
CA CYS A 119 -2.63 -5.17 10.16
C CYS A 119 -3.60 -5.15 11.36
N GLU A 120 -3.40 -4.18 12.27
CA GLU A 120 -4.30 -4.01 13.42
C GLU A 120 -5.72 -3.63 13.00
N PHE A 121 -5.85 -2.71 12.06
CA PHE A 121 -7.14 -2.30 11.48
C PHE A 121 -7.86 -3.48 10.83
N SER A 122 -7.17 -4.22 9.98
CA SER A 122 -7.72 -5.39 9.29
C SER A 122 -8.25 -6.41 10.29
N ARG A 123 -7.50 -6.70 11.35
CA ARG A 123 -7.88 -7.70 12.36
C ARG A 123 -9.00 -7.21 13.26
N LYS A 124 -8.88 -5.99 13.82
CA LYS A 124 -9.77 -5.49 14.88
C LYS A 124 -11.07 -4.88 14.34
N THR A 125 -11.02 -4.25 13.16
CA THR A 125 -12.15 -3.49 12.60
C THR A 125 -12.85 -4.23 11.48
N LEU A 126 -12.09 -4.86 10.56
CA LEU A 126 -12.67 -5.56 9.42
C LEU A 126 -12.89 -7.06 9.67
N ASN A 127 -12.36 -7.60 10.77
CA ASN A 127 -12.34 -9.03 11.05
C ASN A 127 -11.66 -9.87 9.94
N ILE A 128 -10.65 -9.27 9.29
CA ILE A 128 -9.81 -9.93 8.28
C ILE A 128 -8.63 -10.60 8.99
N GLY A 129 -8.53 -11.92 8.85
CA GLY A 129 -7.50 -12.74 9.50
C GLY A 129 -6.28 -13.03 8.64
N ARG A 130 -6.31 -12.69 7.35
CA ARG A 130 -5.22 -12.95 6.41
C ARG A 130 -4.95 -11.73 5.54
N LEU A 131 -3.73 -11.21 5.59
CA LEU A 131 -3.22 -10.26 4.59
C LEU A 131 -2.20 -10.94 3.69
N TYR A 132 -2.29 -10.71 2.39
CA TYR A 132 -1.35 -11.23 1.41
C TYR A 132 -0.85 -10.13 0.48
N THR A 133 0.29 -10.35 -0.16
CA THR A 133 0.87 -9.43 -1.12
C THR A 133 1.85 -10.14 -2.05
N LYS A 134 2.19 -9.49 -3.16
CA LYS A 134 3.26 -9.92 -4.07
C LYS A 134 4.35 -8.86 -4.10
N VAL A 135 5.59 -9.29 -4.12
CA VAL A 135 6.77 -8.42 -4.15
C VAL A 135 7.70 -8.89 -5.26
N MET A 136 8.20 -7.96 -6.08
CA MET A 136 9.23 -8.28 -7.05
C MET A 136 10.48 -8.83 -6.36
N GLU A 137 11.09 -9.86 -6.94
CA GLU A 137 12.29 -10.53 -6.40
C GLU A 137 13.46 -9.58 -6.13
N ASN A 138 13.56 -8.49 -6.91
CA ASN A 138 14.58 -7.47 -6.79
C ASN A 138 14.20 -6.30 -5.86
N ASN A 139 13.16 -6.45 -5.00
CA ASN A 139 12.76 -5.43 -4.02
C ASN A 139 13.04 -5.87 -2.57
N PRO A 140 14.31 -5.92 -2.13
CA PRO A 140 14.66 -6.36 -0.78
C PRO A 140 14.15 -5.41 0.30
N ALA A 141 13.89 -4.14 -0.04
CA ALA A 141 13.37 -3.16 0.91
C ALA A 141 11.94 -3.53 1.35
N SER A 142 11.06 -3.85 0.40
CA SER A 142 9.70 -4.31 0.70
C SER A 142 9.71 -5.65 1.43
N MET A 143 10.56 -6.60 1.01
CA MET A 143 10.74 -7.87 1.72
C MET A 143 11.07 -7.68 3.20
N LYS A 144 12.03 -6.81 3.51
CA LYS A 144 12.43 -6.52 4.90
C LYS A 144 11.29 -5.94 5.72
N VAL A 145 10.46 -5.05 5.14
CA VAL A 145 9.29 -4.47 5.81
C VAL A 145 8.26 -5.55 6.12
N LEU A 146 7.95 -6.41 5.17
CA LEU A 146 6.96 -7.49 5.31
C LEU A 146 7.39 -8.50 6.37
N LEU A 147 8.63 -9.01 6.29
CA LEU A 147 9.16 -9.99 7.25
C LEU A 147 9.16 -9.44 8.69
N ARG A 148 9.53 -8.16 8.88
CA ARG A 148 9.47 -7.50 10.20
C ARG A 148 8.05 -7.36 10.74
N ASN A 149 7.06 -7.34 9.87
CA ASN A 149 5.65 -7.31 10.24
C ASN A 149 5.00 -8.70 10.29
N GLY A 150 5.79 -9.77 10.37
CA GLY A 150 5.30 -11.14 10.56
C GLY A 150 4.68 -11.76 9.31
N PHE A 151 4.98 -11.25 8.12
CA PHE A 151 4.68 -11.94 6.88
C PHE A 151 5.70 -13.05 6.66
N SER A 152 5.24 -14.15 6.10
CA SER A 152 6.07 -15.28 5.66
C SER A 152 5.91 -15.53 4.17
N MET A 153 6.95 -16.04 3.54
CA MET A 153 6.91 -16.41 2.13
C MET A 153 6.07 -17.69 1.95
N GLU A 154 5.17 -17.67 0.99
CA GLU A 154 4.30 -18.79 0.64
C GLU A 154 4.55 -19.34 -0.76
N GLY A 155 5.24 -18.58 -1.62
CA GLY A 155 5.49 -19.03 -2.98
C GLY A 155 6.38 -18.10 -3.78
N PHE A 156 6.70 -18.57 -4.99
CA PHE A 156 7.49 -17.86 -5.98
C PHE A 156 6.89 -18.08 -7.37
N GLU A 157 6.52 -17.00 -8.03
CA GLU A 157 6.00 -17.01 -9.39
C GLU A 157 7.10 -16.54 -10.34
N ARG A 158 7.60 -17.44 -11.20
CA ARG A 158 8.63 -17.10 -12.17
C ARG A 158 8.04 -16.29 -13.32
N ASP A 159 8.71 -15.20 -13.69
CA ASP A 159 8.40 -14.36 -14.85
C ASP A 159 6.91 -14.00 -14.98
N SER A 160 6.26 -13.78 -13.85
CA SER A 160 4.82 -13.55 -13.78
C SER A 160 4.40 -12.09 -13.91
N PHE A 161 5.35 -11.17 -13.86
CA PHE A 161 5.07 -9.74 -13.92
C PHE A 161 5.82 -9.07 -15.08
N ARG A 162 5.07 -8.47 -16.01
CA ARG A 162 5.65 -7.79 -17.18
C ARG A 162 6.12 -6.38 -16.79
N VAL A 163 7.37 -6.07 -17.16
CA VAL A 163 7.99 -4.75 -17.02
C VAL A 163 8.57 -4.34 -18.37
N ASP A 164 8.97 -3.07 -18.47
CA ASP A 164 9.72 -2.63 -19.66
C ASP A 164 11.00 -3.45 -19.80
N GLY A 165 11.19 -4.03 -20.97
CA GLY A 165 12.35 -4.85 -21.28
C GLY A 165 12.26 -6.32 -20.83
N GLY A 166 11.11 -6.82 -20.38
CA GLY A 166 10.96 -8.25 -20.08
C GLY A 166 9.97 -8.60 -18.98
N TYR A 167 10.35 -9.58 -18.16
CA TYR A 167 9.55 -10.08 -17.06
C TYR A 167 10.34 -10.07 -15.75
N ARG A 168 9.61 -10.06 -14.64
CA ARG A 168 10.13 -10.22 -13.29
C ARG A 168 9.38 -11.32 -12.56
N SER A 169 10.09 -11.98 -11.68
CA SER A 169 9.49 -12.97 -10.78
C SER A 169 8.94 -12.29 -9.53
N MET A 170 7.89 -12.88 -8.96
CA MET A 170 7.21 -12.35 -7.79
C MET A 170 7.31 -13.31 -6.63
N LEU A 171 7.60 -12.78 -5.46
CA LEU A 171 7.52 -13.49 -4.18
C LEU A 171 6.12 -13.29 -3.60
N LEU A 172 5.46 -14.37 -3.23
CA LEU A 172 4.16 -14.34 -2.58
C LEU A 172 4.38 -14.39 -1.08
N LEU A 173 3.82 -13.44 -0.36
CA LEU A 173 3.91 -13.38 1.10
C LEU A 173 2.52 -13.20 1.70
N ALA A 174 2.35 -13.77 2.88
CA ALA A 174 1.15 -13.54 3.68
C ALA A 174 1.45 -13.49 5.18
N ARG A 175 0.55 -12.83 5.90
CA ARG A 175 0.49 -12.84 7.36
C ARG A 175 -0.86 -13.36 7.81
N ILE A 176 -0.85 -14.34 8.71
CA ILE A 176 -2.03 -14.86 9.39
C ILE A 176 -2.14 -14.18 10.75
N MET A 177 -3.29 -13.57 11.01
CA MET A 177 -3.57 -12.79 12.23
C MET A 177 -4.74 -13.45 12.98
N ARG A 178 -4.44 -14.55 13.68
CA ARG A 178 -5.41 -15.29 14.51
C ARG A 178 -5.52 -14.71 15.90
#